data_c2c55997fb460857c209743c4fabdfcf
#
_entry.id   c2c55997fb460857c209743c4fabdfcf
#
_cell.length_a   1.000
_cell.length_b   1.000
_cell.length_c   1.000
_cell.angle_alpha   90.00
_cell.angle_beta   90.00
_cell.angle_gamma   90.00
#
_symmetry.space_group_name_H-M   'P 1'
#
loop_
_entity.id
_entity.type
_entity.pdbx_description
1 polymer ?
#
loop_
_entity_poly.entity_id
_entity_poly.type
_entity_poly.pdbx_seq_one_letter_code
_entity_poly.pdbx_strand_id
1 'polypeptide(L)'
;MKHALDFLLVIHVPGLNKQIGSRQFSAILCDRLGIPLFEPDSLCPFCKREMDVFGDHAVHCTNEIGLKFLHDLVRDTIADMCYRAGVPARKKVDLGFLTKNGTSLRPADVLVLNWDNGRDVCFDVTIVSPFGGSNGRTLEGGHAIRDAVNRKNTKYLEKCTA
;
A
#
# COMPACT_ATOMS: atom_id res chain seq x y z
N MET A 1 -17.77 3.15 13.84
CA MET A 1 -16.35 2.96 13.46
C MET A 1 -15.55 4.13 14.02
N LYS A 2 -14.70 3.91 15.02
CA LYS A 2 -13.68 4.91 15.42
C LYS A 2 -12.78 5.13 14.20
N HIS A 3 -12.44 6.36 13.88
CA HIS A 3 -11.52 6.75 12.80
C HIS A 3 -12.06 6.77 11.36
N ALA A 4 -13.34 6.55 11.12
CA ALA A 4 -13.90 6.59 9.77
C ALA A 4 -13.80 7.99 9.09
N LEU A 5 -13.67 9.05 9.89
CA LEU A 5 -13.60 10.44 9.43
C LEU A 5 -12.21 11.09 9.60
N ASP A 6 -11.21 10.32 10.04
CA ASP A 6 -9.87 10.87 10.32
C ASP A 6 -9.23 11.52 9.07
N PHE A 7 -9.59 11.08 7.87
CA PHE A 7 -9.12 11.69 6.63
C PHE A 7 -9.58 13.16 6.45
N LEU A 8 -10.68 13.56 7.09
CA LEU A 8 -11.15 14.96 7.11
C LEU A 8 -10.33 15.82 8.07
N LEU A 9 -9.63 15.19 9.01
CA LEU A 9 -8.78 15.84 9.99
C LEU A 9 -7.34 15.99 9.53
N VAL A 10 -7.01 15.45 8.35
CA VAL A 10 -5.67 15.61 7.75
C VAL A 10 -5.48 17.08 7.42
N ILE A 11 -4.78 17.78 8.31
CA ILE A 11 -4.44 19.19 8.13
C ILE A 11 -3.57 19.30 6.89
N HIS A 12 -4.02 20.15 5.98
CA HIS A 12 -3.24 20.53 4.80
C HIS A 12 -1.93 21.16 5.26
N VAL A 13 -0.81 20.46 5.10
CA VAL A 13 0.51 21.00 5.39
C VAL A 13 1.06 21.65 4.12
N PRO A 14 1.13 22.99 4.05
CA PRO A 14 1.73 23.68 2.93
C PRO A 14 3.19 23.20 2.74
N GLY A 15 3.59 22.93 1.51
CA GLY A 15 4.95 22.49 1.19
C GLY A 15 5.15 20.98 1.02
N LEU A 16 4.16 20.14 1.34
CA LEU A 16 4.22 18.70 1.05
C LEU A 16 3.74 18.32 -0.35
N ASN A 17 3.24 19.26 -1.12
CA ASN A 17 2.61 19.04 -2.46
C ASN A 17 1.52 17.95 -2.45
N LYS A 18 0.95 17.65 -1.28
CA LYS A 18 -0.09 16.63 -1.07
C LYS A 18 -1.45 17.30 -0.95
N GLN A 19 -1.81 18.07 -1.96
CA GLN A 19 -3.16 18.58 -2.08
C GLN A 19 -4.03 17.48 -2.67
N ILE A 20 -5.09 17.12 -1.93
CA ILE A 20 -6.14 16.28 -2.49
C ILE A 20 -6.92 17.17 -3.47
N GLY A 21 -6.88 16.82 -4.75
CA GLY A 21 -7.68 17.50 -5.76
C GLY A 21 -9.17 17.29 -5.53
N SER A 22 -10.02 18.19 -6.03
CA SER A 22 -11.48 18.11 -5.85
C SER A 22 -12.06 16.75 -6.28
N ARG A 23 -11.58 16.19 -7.40
CA ARG A 23 -12.01 14.86 -7.88
C ARG A 23 -11.61 13.73 -6.91
N GLN A 24 -10.40 13.78 -6.36
CA GLN A 24 -9.93 12.81 -5.38
C GLN A 24 -10.73 12.91 -4.08
N PHE A 25 -10.99 14.12 -3.62
CA PHE A 25 -11.81 14.36 -2.43
C PHE A 25 -13.24 13.84 -2.63
N SER A 26 -13.89 14.15 -3.77
CA SER A 26 -15.20 13.61 -4.10
C SER A 26 -15.22 12.08 -4.14
N ALA A 27 -14.22 11.46 -4.76
CA ALA A 27 -14.12 10.01 -4.80
C ALA A 27 -14.00 9.38 -3.40
N ILE A 28 -13.17 9.97 -2.52
CA ILE A 28 -13.03 9.52 -1.13
C ILE A 28 -14.35 9.67 -0.37
N LEU A 29 -15.06 10.79 -0.57
CA LEU A 29 -16.37 11.01 0.07
C LEU A 29 -17.40 9.98 -0.41
N CYS A 30 -17.51 9.76 -1.72
CA CYS A 30 -18.42 8.79 -2.27
C CYS A 30 -18.16 7.39 -1.71
N ASP A 31 -16.89 6.93 -1.70
CA ASP A 31 -16.50 5.66 -1.11
C ASP A 31 -16.93 5.56 0.36
N ARG A 32 -16.66 6.60 1.16
CA ARG A 32 -16.99 6.62 2.59
C ARG A 32 -18.48 6.68 2.91
N LEU A 33 -19.26 7.29 2.03
CA LEU A 33 -20.70 7.44 2.18
C LEU A 33 -21.49 6.34 1.47
N GLY A 34 -20.83 5.43 0.77
CA GLY A 34 -21.48 4.39 -0.03
C GLY A 34 -22.27 4.96 -1.21
N ILE A 35 -21.79 6.05 -1.78
CA ILE A 35 -22.39 6.68 -2.97
C ILE A 35 -21.73 6.07 -4.20
N PRO A 36 -22.51 5.61 -5.20
CA PRO A 36 -21.94 5.07 -6.43
C PRO A 36 -20.99 6.05 -7.13
N LEU A 37 -19.83 5.53 -7.54
CA LEU A 37 -18.77 6.25 -8.24
C LEU A 37 -18.80 6.01 -9.75
N PHE A 38 -19.31 4.86 -10.15
CA PHE A 38 -19.30 4.39 -11.54
C PHE A 38 -20.70 4.04 -11.98
N GLU A 39 -20.95 4.18 -13.29
CA GLU A 39 -22.18 3.71 -13.90
C GLU A 39 -22.26 2.17 -13.85
N PRO A 40 -23.46 1.59 -13.70
CA PRO A 40 -23.66 0.16 -13.85
C PRO A 40 -23.08 -0.36 -15.17
N ASP A 41 -22.61 -1.59 -15.17
CA ASP A 41 -22.08 -2.29 -16.35
C ASP A 41 -20.84 -1.63 -17.00
N SER A 42 -20.21 -0.66 -16.33
CA SER A 42 -18.98 -0.07 -16.82
C SER A 42 -17.82 -1.08 -16.79
N LEU A 43 -16.91 -0.99 -17.75
CA LEU A 43 -15.75 -1.88 -17.82
C LEU A 43 -14.49 -1.19 -17.33
N CYS A 44 -13.68 -1.93 -16.58
CA CYS A 44 -12.37 -1.47 -16.16
C CYS A 44 -11.50 -1.15 -17.39
N PRO A 45 -10.96 0.07 -17.49
CA PRO A 45 -10.14 0.45 -18.65
C PRO A 45 -8.85 -0.38 -18.77
N PHE A 46 -8.41 -0.97 -17.66
CA PHE A 46 -7.15 -1.74 -17.60
C PHE A 46 -7.35 -3.22 -17.87
N CYS A 47 -8.20 -3.91 -17.12
CA CYS A 47 -8.38 -5.36 -17.21
C CYS A 47 -9.62 -5.79 -18.01
N LYS A 48 -10.47 -4.85 -18.45
CA LYS A 48 -11.70 -5.08 -19.21
C LYS A 48 -12.77 -5.92 -18.51
N ARG A 49 -12.61 -6.19 -17.21
CA ARG A 49 -13.65 -6.80 -16.39
C ARG A 49 -14.68 -5.75 -15.95
N GLU A 50 -15.85 -6.22 -15.54
CA GLU A 50 -16.90 -5.38 -14.97
C GLU A 50 -16.36 -4.59 -13.77
N MET A 51 -16.73 -3.34 -13.70
CA MET A 51 -16.49 -2.45 -12.57
C MET A 51 -17.69 -2.50 -11.64
N ASP A 52 -17.44 -2.66 -10.36
CA ASP A 52 -18.48 -2.40 -9.38
C ASP A 52 -18.77 -0.90 -9.26
N VAL A 53 -20.01 -0.56 -8.94
CA VAL A 53 -20.44 0.84 -8.89
C VAL A 53 -19.78 1.66 -7.78
N PHE A 54 -19.25 1.00 -6.74
CA PHE A 54 -18.60 1.66 -5.61
C PHE A 54 -17.08 1.84 -5.80
N GLY A 55 -16.51 1.22 -6.81
CA GLY A 55 -15.09 1.38 -7.15
C GLY A 55 -14.14 0.39 -6.48
N ASP A 56 -14.65 -0.64 -5.81
CA ASP A 56 -13.82 -1.68 -5.19
C ASP A 56 -12.88 -2.31 -6.20
N HIS A 57 -13.40 -2.63 -7.40
CA HIS A 57 -12.57 -3.15 -8.47
C HIS A 57 -11.46 -2.18 -8.88
N ALA A 58 -11.72 -0.88 -8.92
CA ALA A 58 -10.72 0.12 -9.32
C ALA A 58 -9.51 0.13 -8.37
N VAL A 59 -9.76 -0.08 -7.06
CA VAL A 59 -8.72 -0.13 -6.03
C VAL A 59 -7.98 -1.47 -6.06
N HIS A 60 -8.62 -2.55 -6.53
CA HIS A 60 -8.11 -3.92 -6.47
C HIS A 60 -7.78 -4.53 -7.83
N CYS A 61 -7.86 -3.74 -8.88
CA CYS A 61 -7.55 -4.22 -10.22
C CYS A 61 -6.15 -4.83 -10.26
N THR A 62 -6.08 -6.11 -10.60
CA THR A 62 -4.83 -6.89 -10.66
C THR A 62 -3.89 -6.46 -11.78
N ASN A 63 -4.35 -5.63 -12.71
CA ASN A 63 -3.49 -5.00 -13.70
C ASN A 63 -2.69 -3.88 -13.02
N GLU A 64 -1.68 -4.29 -12.36
CA GLU A 64 -0.55 -3.71 -11.62
C GLU A 64 -0.44 -2.17 -11.45
N ILE A 65 -1.05 -1.35 -12.30
CA ILE A 65 -0.76 0.09 -12.34
C ILE A 65 -1.25 0.79 -11.07
N GLY A 66 -2.46 0.50 -10.61
CA GLY A 66 -3.04 1.16 -9.44
C GLY A 66 -2.38 0.73 -8.14
N LEU A 67 -2.22 -0.57 -7.93
CA LEU A 67 -1.57 -1.12 -6.73
C LEU A 67 -0.09 -0.72 -6.66
N LYS A 68 0.61 -0.76 -7.79
CA LYS A 68 2.00 -0.35 -7.87
C LYS A 68 2.16 1.15 -7.59
N PHE A 69 1.28 1.98 -8.15
CA PHE A 69 1.28 3.41 -7.88
C PHE A 69 1.07 3.70 -6.40
N LEU A 70 0.08 3.06 -5.77
CA LEU A 70 -0.21 3.22 -4.34
C LEU A 70 0.95 2.74 -3.47
N HIS A 71 1.53 1.58 -3.81
CA HIS A 71 2.72 1.05 -3.14
C HIS A 71 3.89 2.04 -3.23
N ASP A 72 4.19 2.53 -4.44
CA ASP A 72 5.29 3.46 -4.66
C ASP A 72 5.03 4.80 -3.95
N LEU A 73 3.78 5.27 -3.90
CA LEU A 73 3.39 6.47 -3.18
C LEU A 73 3.63 6.34 -1.66
N VAL A 74 3.21 5.22 -1.06
CA VAL A 74 3.42 4.96 0.39
C VAL A 74 4.90 4.85 0.70
N ARG A 75 5.66 4.07 -0.09
CA ARG A 75 7.12 3.97 0.04
C ARG A 75 7.80 5.34 -0.03
N ASP A 76 7.47 6.13 -1.03
CA ASP A 76 8.09 7.43 -1.25
C ASP A 76 7.70 8.43 -0.15
N THR A 77 6.49 8.30 0.39
CA THR A 77 6.06 9.08 1.55
C THR A 77 6.89 8.75 2.79
N ILE A 78 7.12 7.46 3.08
CA ILE A 78 7.94 7.04 4.21
C ILE A 78 9.38 7.59 4.06
N ALA A 79 9.97 7.44 2.87
CA ALA A 79 11.31 7.94 2.62
C ALA A 79 11.41 9.47 2.77
N ASP A 80 10.39 10.21 2.33
CA ASP A 80 10.30 11.67 2.48
C ASP A 80 10.19 12.10 3.95
N MET A 81 9.40 11.35 4.75
CA MET A 81 9.30 11.57 6.19
C MET A 81 10.65 11.39 6.89
N CYS A 82 11.38 10.31 6.56
CA CYS A 82 12.74 10.08 7.06
C CYS A 82 13.67 11.23 6.71
N TYR A 83 13.69 11.63 5.43
CA TYR A 83 14.52 12.74 4.97
C TYR A 83 14.24 14.04 5.73
N ARG A 84 12.97 14.39 5.92
CA ARG A 84 12.56 15.60 6.67
C ARG A 84 12.91 15.54 8.15
N ALA A 85 12.91 14.34 8.72
CA ALA A 85 13.32 14.11 10.10
C ALA A 85 14.88 14.07 10.26
N GLY A 86 15.64 14.25 9.19
CA GLY A 86 17.09 14.13 9.21
C GLY A 86 17.59 12.68 9.40
N VAL A 87 16.74 11.70 9.15
CA VAL A 87 17.04 10.28 9.28
C VAL A 87 17.49 9.74 7.92
N PRO A 88 18.73 9.22 7.80
CA PRO A 88 19.21 8.68 6.53
C PRO A 88 18.38 7.47 6.08
N ALA A 89 17.82 7.54 4.88
CA ALA A 89 17.04 6.46 4.31
C ALA A 89 17.35 6.26 2.82
N ARG A 90 17.24 5.02 2.35
CA ARG A 90 17.44 4.64 0.95
C ARG A 90 16.27 3.81 0.45
N LYS A 91 15.85 4.03 -0.80
CA LYS A 91 14.74 3.29 -1.45
C LYS A 91 15.26 2.13 -2.28
N LYS A 92 14.51 1.02 -2.29
CA LYS A 92 14.74 -0.15 -3.17
C LYS A 92 16.17 -0.69 -3.08
N VAL A 93 16.70 -0.84 -1.88
CA VAL A 93 18.07 -1.30 -1.67
C VAL A 93 18.15 -2.80 -1.96
N ASP A 94 19.17 -3.17 -2.73
CA ASP A 94 19.56 -4.56 -2.88
C ASP A 94 20.50 -4.93 -1.72
N LEU A 95 20.05 -5.84 -0.87
CA LEU A 95 20.81 -6.30 0.29
C LEU A 95 21.62 -7.57 -0.02
N GLY A 96 21.69 -7.96 -1.29
CA GLY A 96 22.46 -9.14 -1.73
C GLY A 96 21.77 -10.48 -1.44
N PHE A 97 20.54 -10.50 -0.93
CA PHE A 97 19.81 -11.74 -0.72
C PHE A 97 19.34 -12.34 -2.04
N LEU A 98 19.54 -13.64 -2.20
CA LEU A 98 19.13 -14.37 -3.40
C LEU A 98 18.05 -15.41 -3.07
N THR A 99 17.14 -15.62 -4.01
CA THR A 99 16.24 -16.77 -4.01
C THR A 99 17.01 -18.06 -4.27
N LYS A 100 16.38 -19.22 -4.06
CA LYS A 100 16.95 -20.53 -4.43
C LYS A 100 17.33 -20.61 -5.93
N ASN A 101 16.69 -19.80 -6.77
CA ASN A 101 16.92 -19.74 -8.21
C ASN A 101 17.91 -18.63 -8.62
N GLY A 102 18.63 -18.02 -7.68
CA GLY A 102 19.61 -16.97 -7.96
C GLY A 102 19.03 -15.58 -8.28
N THR A 103 17.70 -15.39 -8.14
CA THR A 103 17.08 -14.07 -8.35
C THR A 103 17.25 -13.20 -7.11
N SER A 104 17.61 -11.93 -7.29
CA SER A 104 17.75 -10.98 -6.19
C SER A 104 16.44 -10.82 -5.43
N LEU A 105 16.52 -10.97 -4.10
CA LEU A 105 15.45 -10.64 -3.17
C LEU A 105 15.68 -9.22 -2.67
N ARG A 106 14.65 -8.40 -2.73
CA ARG A 106 14.67 -7.02 -2.22
C ARG A 106 13.68 -6.91 -1.06
N PRO A 107 14.07 -7.26 0.16
CA PRO A 107 13.19 -7.24 1.32
C PRO A 107 12.94 -5.83 1.86
N ALA A 108 13.63 -4.81 1.32
CA ALA A 108 13.52 -3.44 1.77
C ALA A 108 13.01 -2.53 0.65
N ASP A 109 11.79 -2.05 0.79
CA ASP A 109 11.30 -0.90 0.01
C ASP A 109 11.96 0.39 0.46
N VAL A 110 12.16 0.54 1.79
CA VAL A 110 12.92 1.62 2.40
C VAL A 110 13.86 1.03 3.45
N LEU A 111 15.15 1.26 3.30
CA LEU A 111 16.17 0.98 4.31
C LEU A 111 16.44 2.29 5.08
N VAL A 112 16.20 2.27 6.38
CA VAL A 112 16.51 3.37 7.28
C VAL A 112 17.77 3.03 8.07
N LEU A 113 18.76 3.89 7.95
CA LEU A 113 20.06 3.69 8.56
C LEU A 113 20.08 4.23 9.99
N ASN A 114 20.74 3.51 10.88
CA ASN A 114 20.94 3.91 12.27
C ASN A 114 19.64 4.26 13.02
N TRP A 115 18.59 3.47 12.78
CA TRP A 115 17.26 3.72 13.35
C TRP A 115 17.23 3.59 14.87
N ASP A 116 17.81 2.51 15.39
CA ASP A 116 17.80 2.22 16.82
C ASP A 116 19.16 1.63 17.26
N ASN A 117 19.87 2.36 18.10
CA ASN A 117 21.16 1.93 18.67
C ASN A 117 22.19 1.44 17.63
N GLY A 118 22.28 2.11 16.50
CA GLY A 118 23.21 1.78 15.40
C GLY A 118 22.72 0.67 14.47
N ARG A 119 21.50 0.17 14.67
CA ARG A 119 20.92 -0.86 13.80
C ARG A 119 20.12 -0.22 12.66
N ASP A 120 20.25 -0.80 11.49
CA ASP A 120 19.45 -0.45 10.32
C ASP A 120 18.11 -1.18 10.35
N VAL A 121 17.07 -0.56 9.80
CA VAL A 121 15.72 -1.15 9.71
C VAL A 121 15.23 -1.15 8.28
N CYS A 122 14.70 -2.29 7.85
CA CYS A 122 14.06 -2.47 6.56
C CYS A 122 12.54 -2.35 6.68
N PHE A 123 11.97 -1.38 5.99
CA PHE A 123 10.52 -1.28 5.80
C PHE A 123 10.15 -1.92 4.46
N ASP A 124 9.19 -2.84 4.50
CA ASP A 124 8.62 -3.49 3.33
C ASP A 124 7.13 -3.17 3.27
N VAL A 125 6.73 -2.40 2.28
CA VAL A 125 5.35 -1.95 2.08
C VAL A 125 4.55 -3.06 1.43
N THR A 126 3.35 -3.30 1.94
CA THR A 126 2.42 -4.24 1.30
C THR A 126 1.03 -3.64 1.29
N ILE A 127 0.46 -3.56 0.10
CA ILE A 127 -0.92 -3.12 -0.10
C ILE A 127 -1.79 -4.37 -0.22
N VAL A 128 -2.80 -4.45 0.61
CA VAL A 128 -3.76 -5.56 0.60
C VAL A 128 -5.19 -5.03 0.58
N SER A 129 -6.03 -5.72 -0.18
CA SER A 129 -7.46 -5.49 -0.16
C SER A 129 -8.12 -6.34 0.90
N PRO A 130 -9.01 -5.79 1.73
CA PRO A 130 -9.83 -6.59 2.63
C PRO A 130 -10.78 -7.54 1.87
N PHE A 131 -11.11 -7.22 0.62
CA PHE A 131 -12.02 -7.98 -0.25
C PHE A 131 -11.28 -8.95 -1.19
N GLY A 132 -9.95 -8.88 -1.26
CA GLY A 132 -9.14 -9.74 -2.12
C GLY A 132 -9.23 -11.20 -1.72
N GLY A 133 -9.71 -12.05 -2.64
CA GLY A 133 -9.80 -13.51 -2.43
C GLY A 133 -11.04 -14.01 -1.67
N SER A 134 -11.97 -13.15 -1.31
CA SER A 134 -13.23 -13.54 -0.69
C SER A 134 -14.26 -13.93 -1.74
N ASN A 135 -14.26 -15.20 -2.13
CA ASN A 135 -15.38 -15.81 -2.87
C ASN A 135 -16.62 -15.92 -1.93
N GLY A 136 -17.23 -14.80 -1.57
CA GLY A 136 -18.46 -14.76 -0.77
C GLY A 136 -18.33 -15.25 0.69
N ARG A 137 -17.12 -15.39 1.23
CA ARG A 137 -16.90 -15.79 2.63
C ARG A 137 -17.02 -14.57 3.55
N THR A 138 -17.51 -14.82 4.75
CA THR A 138 -17.58 -13.81 5.82
C THR A 138 -16.20 -13.19 6.04
N LEU A 139 -16.12 -11.86 5.89
CA LEU A 139 -14.87 -11.13 6.08
C LEU A 139 -14.53 -11.08 7.57
N GLU A 140 -13.53 -11.81 7.97
CA GLU A 140 -12.96 -11.67 9.31
C GLU A 140 -12.00 -10.46 9.33
N GLY A 141 -12.21 -9.55 10.29
CA GLY A 141 -11.37 -8.35 10.43
C GLY A 141 -9.89 -8.71 10.53
N GLY A 142 -9.07 -8.09 9.66
CA GLY A 142 -7.62 -8.29 9.65
C GLY A 142 -7.11 -9.53 8.94
N HIS A 143 -7.97 -10.39 8.38
CA HIS A 143 -7.55 -11.61 7.67
C HIS A 143 -6.54 -11.29 6.54
N ALA A 144 -6.87 -10.36 5.66
CA ALA A 144 -6.01 -9.99 4.54
C ALA A 144 -4.61 -9.49 4.99
N ILE A 145 -4.55 -8.78 6.12
CA ILE A 145 -3.29 -8.31 6.69
C ILE A 145 -2.49 -9.48 7.24
N ARG A 146 -3.12 -10.39 8.02
CA ARG A 146 -2.45 -11.59 8.55
C ARG A 146 -1.87 -12.45 7.44
N ASP A 147 -2.64 -12.68 6.38
CA ASP A 147 -2.16 -13.46 5.23
C ASP A 147 -0.99 -12.80 4.52
N ALA A 148 -1.01 -11.48 4.37
CA ALA A 148 0.09 -10.73 3.78
C ALA A 148 1.36 -10.84 4.64
N VAL A 149 1.24 -10.68 5.95
CA VAL A 149 2.35 -10.85 6.91
C VAL A 149 2.92 -12.26 6.83
N ASN A 150 2.06 -13.29 6.84
CA ASN A 150 2.51 -14.69 6.75
C ASN A 150 3.26 -14.96 5.45
N ARG A 151 2.76 -14.48 4.30
CA ARG A 151 3.47 -14.61 3.02
C ARG A 151 4.85 -13.93 3.03
N LYS A 152 4.96 -12.75 3.64
CA LYS A 152 6.22 -12.03 3.76
C LYS A 152 7.20 -12.75 4.69
N ASN A 153 6.73 -13.23 5.84
CA ASN A 153 7.54 -14.00 6.77
C ASN A 153 8.08 -15.27 6.10
N THR A 154 7.24 -16.04 5.43
CA THR A 154 7.69 -17.23 4.68
C THR A 154 8.73 -16.90 3.62
N LYS A 155 8.62 -15.73 2.99
CA LYS A 155 9.54 -15.31 1.93
C LYS A 155 10.90 -14.82 2.45
N TYR A 156 10.92 -14.12 3.58
CA TYR A 156 12.10 -13.35 4.00
C TYR A 156 12.68 -13.77 5.35
N LEU A 157 11.89 -14.32 6.28
CA LEU A 157 12.31 -14.50 7.68
C LEU A 157 13.58 -15.33 7.82
N GLU A 158 13.64 -16.49 7.15
CA GLU A 158 14.82 -17.37 7.20
C GLU A 158 16.11 -16.70 6.73
N LYS A 159 16.01 -15.68 5.90
CA LYS A 159 17.14 -15.00 5.27
C LYS A 159 17.53 -13.72 5.97
N CYS A 160 16.61 -13.13 6.72
CA CYS A 160 16.87 -11.90 7.48
C CYS A 160 17.36 -12.20 8.92
N THR A 161 17.27 -13.46 9.38
CA THR A 161 17.71 -13.89 10.72
C THR A 161 19.05 -14.64 10.71
N ALA A 162 19.62 -14.88 9.53
CA ALA A 162 20.93 -15.49 9.34
C ALA A 162 22.03 -14.43 9.28
#